data_afaf00f32e0ae4f6bfaeaaa42fa672b2
#
_entry.id   afaf00f32e0ae4f6bfaeaaa42fa672b2
#
_cell.length_a   1.000
_cell.length_b   1.000
_cell.length_c   1.000
_cell.angle_alpha   90.00
_cell.angle_beta   90.00
_cell.angle_gamma   90.00
#
_symmetry.space_group_name_H-M   'P 1'
#
loop_
_entity.id
_entity.type
_entity.pdbx_description
1 polymer ?
#
loop_
_entity_poly.entity_id
_entity_poly.type
_entity_poly.pdbx_seq_one_letter_code
_entity_poly.pdbx_strand_id
1 'polypeptide(L)'
;NDQKGGSWTIEFTEAGKKKLKDNNISSIEVTFKTKLNDNAKIGKDGNLNDAQLDYSNAIYPSVDPTNPNDGKTPGEDHIKDQAIVYSFSIDVTKVDGNNTATTLEGVHFDLYKYSGSDESPSESDLKGSNGKKINTTDLVTDGAGKITVNGLENGNYYLVETKAAAGGYNLLRAPVKVIIKQTYTVTKNTTVIKDENGNVTSTTTVVNETFTGGDAANAGTYSVTIENRKGFTLPKTGDIGTAMFLIIGIGGMLAAVYIMLRGRKRA
;
A
#
# COMPACT_ATOMS: atom_id res chain seq x y z
N ASN A 1 11.70 -22.83 5.54
CA ASN A 1 12.85 -22.00 5.23
C ASN A 1 12.33 -20.63 4.80
N ASP A 2 12.44 -19.65 5.71
CA ASP A 2 12.18 -18.24 5.36
C ASP A 2 13.39 -17.69 4.60
N GLN A 3 13.41 -17.91 3.29
CA GLN A 3 14.42 -17.32 2.43
C GLN A 3 13.99 -15.89 2.09
N LYS A 4 14.77 -14.90 2.52
CA LYS A 4 14.65 -13.51 2.08
C LYS A 4 15.09 -13.38 0.64
N GLY A 5 14.17 -13.53 -0.30
CA GLY A 5 14.45 -13.45 -1.73
C GLY A 5 15.50 -14.47 -2.15
N GLY A 6 15.12 -15.54 -2.77
CA GLY A 6 16.03 -16.59 -3.19
C GLY A 6 15.32 -17.61 -4.06
N SER A 7 16.08 -18.40 -4.75
CA SER A 7 15.59 -19.57 -5.49
C SER A 7 15.66 -20.80 -4.61
N TRP A 8 14.72 -21.69 -4.81
CA TRP A 8 14.75 -23.04 -4.24
C TRP A 8 14.49 -24.04 -5.38
N THR A 9 15.06 -25.23 -5.23
CA THR A 9 14.97 -26.28 -6.24
C THR A 9 14.36 -27.52 -5.63
N ILE A 10 13.48 -28.18 -6.37
CA ILE A 10 13.00 -29.52 -6.09
C ILE A 10 13.66 -30.46 -7.10
N GLU A 11 14.44 -31.40 -6.61
CA GLU A 11 15.08 -32.41 -7.45
C GLU A 11 14.42 -33.77 -7.18
N PHE A 12 14.04 -34.46 -8.27
CA PHE A 12 13.51 -35.82 -8.18
C PHE A 12 14.63 -36.81 -8.16
N THR A 13 14.79 -37.54 -7.04
CA THR A 13 15.71 -38.64 -6.94
C THR A 13 15.30 -39.79 -7.87
N GLU A 14 16.22 -40.69 -8.21
CA GLU A 14 15.92 -41.88 -9.04
C GLU A 14 14.79 -42.73 -8.42
N ALA A 15 14.79 -42.89 -7.10
CA ALA A 15 13.70 -43.58 -6.40
C ALA A 15 12.36 -42.82 -6.51
N GLY A 16 12.40 -41.49 -6.50
CA GLY A 16 11.23 -40.61 -6.72
C GLY A 16 10.68 -40.79 -8.13
N LYS A 17 11.53 -40.68 -9.15
CA LYS A 17 11.17 -40.89 -10.55
C LYS A 17 10.55 -42.26 -10.79
N LYS A 18 11.16 -43.33 -10.20
CA LYS A 18 10.61 -44.68 -10.26
C LYS A 18 9.21 -44.78 -9.65
N LYS A 19 8.97 -44.17 -8.50
CA LYS A 19 7.63 -44.12 -7.86
C LYS A 19 6.60 -43.42 -8.73
N LEU A 20 6.95 -42.30 -9.39
CA LEU A 20 6.05 -41.59 -10.32
C LEU A 20 5.61 -42.55 -11.45
N LYS A 21 6.58 -43.23 -12.05
CA LYS A 21 6.33 -44.20 -13.13
C LYS A 21 5.48 -45.37 -12.67
N ASP A 22 5.89 -46.07 -11.58
CA ASP A 22 5.24 -47.28 -11.08
C ASP A 22 3.78 -47.03 -10.66
N ASN A 23 3.47 -45.83 -10.17
CA ASN A 23 2.11 -45.44 -9.79
C ASN A 23 1.35 -44.69 -10.88
N ASN A 24 1.91 -44.56 -12.08
CA ASN A 24 1.31 -43.90 -13.22
C ASN A 24 0.86 -42.47 -12.91
N ILE A 25 1.69 -41.73 -12.18
CA ILE A 25 1.43 -40.33 -11.82
C ILE A 25 1.60 -39.44 -13.07
N SER A 26 0.52 -38.81 -13.50
CA SER A 26 0.49 -37.97 -14.70
C SER A 26 0.72 -36.47 -14.45
N SER A 27 0.59 -36.01 -13.19
CA SER A 27 0.79 -34.62 -12.82
C SER A 27 1.35 -34.47 -11.42
N ILE A 28 2.12 -33.44 -11.21
CA ILE A 28 2.65 -33.00 -9.92
C ILE A 28 2.29 -31.54 -9.74
N GLU A 29 1.66 -31.23 -8.62
CA GLU A 29 1.35 -29.86 -8.23
C GLU A 29 2.27 -29.45 -7.08
N VAL A 30 2.93 -28.31 -7.24
CA VAL A 30 3.76 -27.69 -6.21
C VAL A 30 3.11 -26.38 -5.78
N THR A 31 2.66 -26.32 -4.54
CA THR A 31 2.05 -25.13 -3.97
C THR A 31 2.94 -24.51 -2.90
N PHE A 32 3.08 -23.21 -2.91
CA PHE A 32 3.81 -22.46 -1.89
C PHE A 32 3.16 -21.09 -1.66
N LYS A 33 3.44 -20.51 -0.50
CA LYS A 33 3.00 -19.16 -0.16
C LYS A 33 4.20 -18.26 0.01
N THR A 34 4.15 -17.08 -0.58
CA THR A 34 5.16 -16.05 -0.42
C THR A 34 4.52 -14.76 0.09
N LYS A 35 5.33 -13.92 0.72
CA LYS A 35 4.96 -12.57 1.12
C LYS A 35 6.00 -11.61 0.55
N LEU A 36 5.54 -10.48 0.01
CA LEU A 36 6.44 -9.41 -0.39
C LEU A 36 7.17 -8.87 0.86
N ASN A 37 8.46 -8.64 0.72
CA ASN A 37 9.31 -8.06 1.75
C ASN A 37 9.47 -6.55 1.53
N ASP A 38 10.26 -5.89 2.39
CA ASP A 38 10.49 -4.45 2.36
C ASP A 38 11.23 -3.96 1.09
N ASN A 39 11.82 -4.87 0.31
CA ASN A 39 12.46 -4.58 -0.98
C ASN A 39 11.48 -4.74 -2.17
N ALA A 40 10.20 -4.95 -1.92
CA ALA A 40 9.21 -5.09 -2.97
C ALA A 40 9.17 -3.83 -3.84
N LYS A 41 9.22 -4.04 -5.16
CA LYS A 41 9.10 -2.97 -6.14
C LYS A 41 7.68 -2.44 -6.18
N ILE A 42 7.56 -1.11 -6.16
CA ILE A 42 6.30 -0.41 -6.27
C ILE A 42 6.02 -0.12 -7.75
N GLY A 43 4.77 -0.36 -8.16
CA GLY A 43 4.27 0.04 -9.47
C GLY A 43 4.51 -0.97 -10.59
N LYS A 44 4.75 -0.44 -11.79
CA LYS A 44 4.71 -1.17 -13.07
C LYS A 44 5.74 -2.30 -13.22
N ASP A 45 6.90 -2.17 -12.60
CA ASP A 45 7.96 -3.17 -12.74
C ASP A 45 7.61 -4.49 -12.05
N GLY A 46 6.69 -4.43 -11.07
CA GLY A 46 6.20 -5.60 -10.37
C GLY A 46 7.29 -6.42 -9.67
N ASN A 47 6.85 -7.46 -9.01
CA ASN A 47 7.70 -8.41 -8.31
C ASN A 47 7.56 -9.75 -9.00
N LEU A 48 8.61 -10.16 -9.68
CA LEU A 48 8.63 -11.35 -10.52
C LEU A 48 8.77 -12.60 -9.67
N ASN A 49 8.01 -13.64 -10.03
CA ASN A 49 8.16 -14.99 -9.55
C ASN A 49 8.35 -15.90 -10.74
N ASP A 50 9.57 -16.36 -10.94
CA ASP A 50 9.96 -17.22 -12.04
C ASP A 50 9.89 -18.69 -11.61
N ALA A 51 9.29 -19.52 -12.45
CA ALA A 51 9.30 -20.96 -12.33
C ALA A 51 10.00 -21.57 -13.54
N GLN A 52 10.86 -22.55 -13.30
CA GLN A 52 11.54 -23.31 -14.37
C GLN A 52 11.42 -24.78 -14.08
N LEU A 53 11.10 -25.56 -15.09
CA LEU A 53 11.17 -27.02 -15.10
C LEU A 53 12.28 -27.43 -16.04
N ASP A 54 13.33 -28.06 -15.50
CA ASP A 54 14.38 -28.71 -16.28
C ASP A 54 14.06 -30.19 -16.41
N TYR A 55 14.11 -30.71 -17.63
CA TYR A 55 13.79 -32.11 -17.90
C TYR A 55 14.67 -32.66 -19.01
N SER A 56 14.91 -33.99 -18.99
CA SER A 56 15.58 -34.63 -20.10
C SER A 56 14.59 -34.88 -21.24
N ASN A 57 14.95 -34.44 -22.46
CA ASN A 57 14.11 -34.54 -23.67
C ASN A 57 14.55 -35.71 -24.61
N ALA A 58 15.62 -36.42 -24.28
CA ALA A 58 16.09 -37.57 -25.06
C ALA A 58 15.83 -38.90 -24.31
N ILE A 59 15.07 -39.78 -24.94
CA ILE A 59 15.15 -41.20 -24.64
C ILE A 59 16.48 -41.64 -25.22
N TYR A 60 17.40 -42.21 -24.39
CA TYR A 60 18.65 -42.72 -24.90
C TYR A 60 18.44 -43.59 -26.12
N PRO A 61 18.99 -43.24 -27.29
CA PRO A 61 19.22 -44.29 -28.30
C PRO A 61 20.15 -45.31 -27.62
N SER A 62 19.89 -46.57 -27.81
CA SER A 62 20.64 -47.68 -27.25
C SER A 62 22.12 -47.37 -27.15
N VAL A 63 22.67 -47.40 -25.93
CA VAL A 63 24.10 -47.25 -25.71
C VAL A 63 24.76 -48.23 -26.63
N ASP A 64 25.66 -47.78 -27.49
CA ASP A 64 26.51 -48.68 -28.26
C ASP A 64 27.33 -49.49 -27.27
N PRO A 65 27.11 -50.81 -27.12
CA PRO A 65 27.82 -51.61 -26.15
C PRO A 65 29.33 -51.64 -26.38
N THR A 66 29.80 -51.15 -27.52
CA THR A 66 31.23 -51.09 -27.88
C THR A 66 31.87 -49.73 -27.49
N ASN A 67 31.07 -48.69 -27.17
CA ASN A 67 31.54 -47.39 -26.72
C ASN A 67 30.67 -46.83 -25.61
N PRO A 68 30.82 -47.30 -24.37
CA PRO A 68 30.05 -46.82 -23.22
C PRO A 68 30.28 -45.36 -22.87
N ASN A 69 31.26 -44.71 -23.49
CA ASN A 69 31.64 -43.31 -23.27
C ASN A 69 31.44 -42.41 -24.50
N ASP A 70 30.45 -42.69 -25.36
CA ASP A 70 30.22 -41.88 -26.52
C ASP A 70 29.70 -40.43 -26.21
N GLY A 71 29.73 -40.09 -24.93
CA GLY A 71 29.56 -38.70 -24.48
C GLY A 71 28.19 -38.09 -24.73
N LYS A 72 27.20 -38.86 -25.14
CA LYS A 72 25.84 -38.40 -25.29
C LYS A 72 25.14 -38.26 -23.93
N THR A 73 25.38 -37.18 -23.25
CA THR A 73 24.48 -36.73 -22.20
C THR A 73 23.06 -36.63 -22.78
N PRO A 74 22.02 -37.05 -22.04
CA PRO A 74 20.65 -36.81 -22.47
C PRO A 74 20.50 -35.30 -22.80
N GLY A 75 19.87 -34.98 -23.91
CA GLY A 75 19.48 -33.64 -24.16
C GLY A 75 18.62 -33.14 -22.99
N GLU A 76 18.97 -32.01 -22.47
CA GLU A 76 18.18 -31.33 -21.44
C GLU A 76 17.44 -30.15 -22.11
N ASP A 77 16.22 -29.95 -21.69
CA ASP A 77 15.42 -28.81 -22.09
C ASP A 77 14.72 -28.23 -20.87
N HIS A 78 14.20 -27.02 -21.01
CA HIS A 78 13.53 -26.34 -19.91
C HIS A 78 12.28 -25.62 -20.37
N ILE A 79 11.29 -25.61 -19.51
CA ILE A 79 10.08 -24.79 -19.63
C ILE A 79 10.13 -23.73 -18.54
N LYS A 80 9.89 -22.48 -18.93
CA LYS A 80 9.82 -21.35 -18.02
C LYS A 80 8.43 -20.74 -18.02
N ASP A 81 7.99 -20.36 -16.83
CA ASP A 81 6.80 -19.53 -16.65
C ASP A 81 7.06 -18.47 -15.59
N GLN A 82 6.32 -17.37 -15.65
CA GLN A 82 6.52 -16.21 -14.82
C GLN A 82 5.19 -15.65 -14.35
N ALA A 83 5.09 -15.40 -13.06
CA ALA A 83 4.02 -14.63 -12.46
C ALA A 83 4.55 -13.30 -11.92
N ILE A 84 3.74 -12.25 -12.01
CA ILE A 84 4.11 -10.91 -11.53
C ILE A 84 3.12 -10.50 -10.46
N VAL A 85 3.63 -10.10 -9.30
CA VAL A 85 2.84 -9.52 -8.21
C VAL A 85 3.14 -8.02 -8.15
N TYR A 86 2.11 -7.21 -8.25
CA TYR A 86 2.22 -5.75 -8.16
C TYR A 86 1.92 -5.27 -6.76
N SER A 87 2.68 -4.27 -6.32
CA SER A 87 2.42 -3.56 -5.08
C SER A 87 2.42 -2.06 -5.30
N PHE A 88 1.72 -1.33 -4.43
CA PHE A 88 1.49 0.09 -4.53
C PHE A 88 1.88 0.80 -3.25
N SER A 89 1.96 2.14 -3.32
CA SER A 89 2.19 2.98 -2.16
C SER A 89 1.16 4.10 -2.05
N ILE A 90 0.97 4.58 -0.81
CA ILE A 90 0.27 5.83 -0.51
C ILE A 90 1.28 6.79 0.08
N ASP A 91 1.41 7.97 -0.54
CA ASP A 91 2.20 9.09 -0.06
C ASP A 91 1.27 10.18 0.49
N VAL A 92 1.34 10.40 1.79
CA VAL A 92 0.60 11.46 2.48
C VAL A 92 1.47 12.69 2.60
N THR A 93 0.90 13.87 2.33
CA THR A 93 1.48 15.17 2.70
C THR A 93 0.51 15.88 3.62
N LYS A 94 0.93 16.15 4.84
CA LYS A 94 0.13 16.82 5.86
C LYS A 94 0.50 18.31 5.94
N VAL A 95 -0.49 19.18 5.78
CA VAL A 95 -0.28 20.63 5.69
C VAL A 95 -1.27 21.42 6.54
N ASP A 96 -0.94 22.68 6.83
CA ASP A 96 -1.85 23.65 7.41
C ASP A 96 -2.87 24.11 6.35
N GLY A 97 -4.16 23.93 6.61
CA GLY A 97 -5.24 24.31 5.70
C GLY A 97 -5.41 25.83 5.50
N ASN A 98 -4.73 26.67 6.28
CA ASN A 98 -4.68 28.11 6.07
C ASN A 98 -3.44 28.56 5.28
N ASN A 99 -2.39 27.72 5.27
CA ASN A 99 -1.16 27.93 4.51
C ASN A 99 -0.57 26.58 4.10
N THR A 100 -0.95 26.09 2.95
CA THR A 100 -0.55 24.77 2.45
C THR A 100 0.96 24.61 2.17
N ALA A 101 1.72 25.70 2.20
CA ALA A 101 3.18 25.66 2.16
C ALA A 101 3.78 25.23 3.53
N THR A 102 3.00 25.28 4.61
CA THR A 102 3.41 24.85 5.95
C THR A 102 3.07 23.39 6.14
N THR A 103 4.08 22.54 6.25
CA THR A 103 3.94 21.11 6.55
C THR A 103 3.74 20.87 8.04
N LEU A 104 3.02 19.79 8.40
CA LEU A 104 2.68 19.47 9.78
C LEU A 104 3.34 18.15 10.19
N GLU A 105 4.31 18.22 11.09
CA GLU A 105 5.02 17.11 11.71
C GLU A 105 4.24 16.54 12.89
N GLY A 106 4.49 15.26 13.21
CA GLY A 106 4.00 14.62 14.42
C GLY A 106 2.51 14.34 14.45
N VAL A 107 1.88 14.29 13.26
CA VAL A 107 0.48 13.87 13.11
C VAL A 107 0.43 12.35 12.97
N HIS A 108 -0.42 11.69 13.75
CA HIS A 108 -0.56 10.24 13.74
C HIS A 108 -1.77 9.79 12.94
N PHE A 109 -1.59 8.71 12.18
CA PHE A 109 -2.65 8.09 11.41
C PHE A 109 -2.70 6.58 11.60
N ASP A 110 -3.91 6.05 11.50
CA ASP A 110 -4.18 4.64 11.22
C ASP A 110 -4.66 4.49 9.78
N LEU A 111 -4.17 3.47 9.08
CA LEU A 111 -4.60 3.13 7.73
C LEU A 111 -5.47 1.87 7.77
N TYR A 112 -6.65 1.96 7.20
CA TYR A 112 -7.58 0.85 7.06
C TYR A 112 -7.82 0.53 5.59
N LYS A 113 -7.88 -0.77 5.25
CA LYS A 113 -8.48 -1.25 4.01
C LYS A 113 -9.94 -1.59 4.30
N TYR A 114 -10.86 -1.14 3.45
CA TYR A 114 -12.29 -1.33 3.64
C TYR A 114 -12.93 -2.08 2.47
N SER A 115 -13.68 -3.13 2.78
CA SER A 115 -14.37 -3.99 1.82
C SER A 115 -15.89 -3.83 1.79
N GLY A 116 -16.43 -2.94 2.63
CA GLY A 116 -17.86 -2.64 2.65
C GLY A 116 -18.30 -1.76 1.47
N SER A 117 -19.60 -1.64 1.30
CA SER A 117 -20.22 -0.86 0.22
C SER A 117 -20.39 0.63 0.52
N ASP A 118 -20.18 1.05 1.77
CA ASP A 118 -20.27 2.46 2.13
C ASP A 118 -19.12 3.26 1.52
N GLU A 119 -19.47 4.31 0.79
CA GLU A 119 -18.50 5.22 0.15
C GLU A 119 -17.80 6.16 1.15
N SER A 120 -18.37 6.37 2.32
CA SER A 120 -17.91 7.27 3.37
C SER A 120 -18.02 6.64 4.76
N PRO A 121 -17.38 5.49 5.00
CA PRO A 121 -17.49 4.78 6.27
C PRO A 121 -16.98 5.65 7.42
N SER A 122 -17.68 5.55 8.54
CA SER A 122 -17.24 6.14 9.79
C SER A 122 -16.03 5.39 10.36
N GLU A 123 -15.37 5.96 11.35
CA GLU A 123 -14.26 5.27 12.04
C GLU A 123 -14.72 3.97 12.70
N SER A 124 -15.98 3.90 13.19
CA SER A 124 -16.55 2.67 13.75
C SER A 124 -16.75 1.59 12.70
N ASP A 125 -17.14 1.95 11.47
CA ASP A 125 -17.28 1.01 10.36
C ASP A 125 -15.91 0.44 9.93
N LEU A 126 -14.88 1.30 9.93
CA LEU A 126 -13.51 0.90 9.62
C LEU A 126 -12.90 -0.04 10.67
N LYS A 127 -13.35 0.05 11.92
CA LYS A 127 -12.97 -0.86 13.02
C LYS A 127 -13.84 -2.11 13.08
N GLY A 128 -14.90 -2.18 12.29
CA GLY A 128 -15.82 -3.31 12.19
C GLY A 128 -15.30 -4.44 11.28
N SER A 129 -16.17 -5.40 10.98
CA SER A 129 -15.84 -6.61 10.24
C SER A 129 -15.40 -6.37 8.79
N ASN A 130 -15.83 -5.26 8.18
CA ASN A 130 -15.48 -4.88 6.80
C ASN A 130 -14.20 -4.05 6.71
N GLY A 131 -13.65 -3.62 7.83
CA GLY A 131 -12.41 -2.86 7.92
C GLY A 131 -11.27 -3.72 8.42
N LYS A 132 -10.08 -3.50 7.84
CA LYS A 132 -8.84 -4.14 8.27
C LYS A 132 -7.78 -3.08 8.47
N LYS A 133 -7.29 -2.92 9.71
CA LYS A 133 -6.13 -2.07 9.98
C LYS A 133 -4.89 -2.65 9.30
N ILE A 134 -4.18 -1.82 8.54
CA ILE A 134 -3.02 -2.22 7.74
C ILE A 134 -1.73 -2.03 8.51
N ASN A 135 -1.55 -0.86 9.14
CA ASN A 135 -0.34 -0.57 9.90
C ASN A 135 -0.35 -1.25 11.28
N THR A 136 0.79 -1.80 11.65
CA THR A 136 1.02 -2.39 12.99
C THR A 136 1.70 -1.41 13.94
N THR A 137 2.39 -0.41 13.40
CA THR A 137 3.03 0.70 14.12
C THR A 137 2.37 2.00 13.72
N ASP A 138 2.46 3.02 14.54
CA ASP A 138 1.91 4.33 14.24
C ASP A 138 2.52 4.90 12.95
N LEU A 139 1.66 5.42 12.08
CA LEU A 139 2.06 6.22 10.93
C LEU A 139 2.15 7.67 11.38
N VAL A 140 3.36 8.21 11.47
CA VAL A 140 3.61 9.56 12.00
C VAL A 140 4.25 10.42 10.92
N THR A 141 3.72 11.62 10.71
CA THR A 141 4.32 12.56 9.74
C THR A 141 5.69 13.04 10.21
N ASP A 142 6.65 13.02 9.31
CA ASP A 142 8.01 13.53 9.52
C ASP A 142 8.07 15.06 9.50
N GLY A 143 9.29 15.65 9.64
CA GLY A 143 9.52 17.09 9.59
C GLY A 143 9.10 17.77 8.28
N ALA A 144 8.96 17.01 7.19
CA ALA A 144 8.41 17.48 5.92
C ALA A 144 6.88 17.23 5.80
N GLY A 145 6.22 16.78 6.85
CA GLY A 145 4.81 16.44 6.88
C GLY A 145 4.47 15.18 6.07
N LYS A 146 5.42 14.27 5.88
CA LYS A 146 5.28 13.12 4.98
C LYS A 146 5.07 11.81 5.74
N ILE A 147 4.26 10.94 5.13
CA ILE A 147 4.18 9.50 5.44
C ILE A 147 4.16 8.77 4.12
N THR A 148 4.92 7.68 4.01
CA THR A 148 4.86 6.73 2.90
C THR A 148 4.48 5.36 3.42
N VAL A 149 3.44 4.76 2.83
CA VAL A 149 3.01 3.38 3.14
C VAL A 149 3.16 2.54 1.89
N ASN A 150 4.09 1.57 1.94
CA ASN A 150 4.41 0.67 0.83
C ASN A 150 3.71 -0.70 0.97
N GLY A 151 3.74 -1.50 -0.10
CA GLY A 151 3.31 -2.90 -0.08
C GLY A 151 1.80 -3.07 -0.11
N LEU A 152 1.08 -2.09 -0.62
CA LEU A 152 -0.37 -2.09 -0.72
C LEU A 152 -0.84 -2.79 -2.00
N GLU A 153 -2.00 -3.39 -1.96
CA GLU A 153 -2.72 -3.98 -3.09
C GLU A 153 -3.87 -3.06 -3.56
N ASN A 154 -4.53 -3.40 -4.65
CA ASN A 154 -5.75 -2.69 -5.06
C ASN A 154 -6.80 -2.72 -3.95
N GLY A 155 -7.49 -1.61 -3.75
CA GLY A 155 -8.56 -1.51 -2.77
C GLY A 155 -8.92 -0.09 -2.37
N ASN A 156 -9.93 0.01 -1.51
CA ASN A 156 -10.33 1.26 -0.89
C ASN A 156 -9.62 1.38 0.46
N TYR A 157 -8.85 2.44 0.62
CA TYR A 157 -8.12 2.73 1.84
C TYR A 157 -8.65 4.00 2.49
N TYR A 158 -8.56 4.04 3.82
CA TYR A 158 -9.03 5.17 4.63
C TYR A 158 -7.98 5.48 5.70
N LEU A 159 -7.52 6.73 5.71
CA LEU A 159 -6.63 7.28 6.73
C LEU A 159 -7.47 7.92 7.82
N VAL A 160 -7.32 7.45 9.05
CA VAL A 160 -7.95 7.99 10.26
C VAL A 160 -6.89 8.72 11.05
N GLU A 161 -7.06 10.01 11.26
CA GLU A 161 -6.14 10.79 12.10
C GLU A 161 -6.43 10.51 13.56
N THR A 162 -5.44 9.96 14.28
CA THR A 162 -5.55 9.58 15.69
C THR A 162 -4.99 10.64 16.63
N LYS A 163 -4.06 11.48 16.12
CA LYS A 163 -3.49 12.60 16.86
C LYS A 163 -3.12 13.73 15.92
N ALA A 164 -3.62 14.93 16.19
CA ALA A 164 -3.33 16.12 15.40
C ALA A 164 -1.93 16.68 15.71
N ALA A 165 -1.43 17.55 14.83
CA ALA A 165 -0.19 18.29 15.06
C ALA A 165 -0.27 19.14 16.32
N ALA A 166 0.88 19.42 16.91
CA ALA A 166 1.00 20.37 18.01
C ALA A 166 0.61 21.79 17.57
N GLY A 167 0.24 22.65 18.50
CA GLY A 167 -0.07 24.07 18.20
C GLY A 167 -1.55 24.37 17.96
N GLY A 168 -2.46 23.52 18.46
CA GLY A 168 -3.89 23.80 18.49
C GLY A 168 -4.65 23.39 17.23
N TYR A 169 -4.10 22.46 16.45
CA TYR A 169 -4.82 21.84 15.32
C TYR A 169 -5.91 20.88 15.80
N ASN A 170 -7.01 20.86 15.09
CA ASN A 170 -8.09 19.91 15.34
C ASN A 170 -7.86 18.61 14.60
N LEU A 171 -8.35 17.50 15.15
CA LEU A 171 -8.46 16.22 14.43
C LEU A 171 -9.39 16.35 13.22
N LEU A 172 -9.13 15.57 12.20
CA LEU A 172 -10.06 15.41 11.09
C LEU A 172 -11.40 14.84 11.60
N ARG A 173 -12.49 15.33 11.02
CA ARG A 173 -13.84 14.89 11.39
C ARG A 173 -14.25 13.57 10.73
N ALA A 174 -13.57 13.20 9.65
CA ALA A 174 -13.88 12.00 8.89
C ALA A 174 -12.60 11.38 8.33
N PRO A 175 -12.59 10.07 8.08
CA PRO A 175 -11.50 9.39 7.42
C PRO A 175 -11.23 9.93 6.02
N VAL A 176 -9.98 9.94 5.59
CA VAL A 176 -9.58 10.37 4.24
C VAL A 176 -9.47 9.14 3.33
N LYS A 177 -10.30 9.12 2.28
CA LYS A 177 -10.35 8.01 1.32
C LYS A 177 -9.22 8.11 0.30
N VAL A 178 -8.53 6.99 0.06
CA VAL A 178 -7.57 6.80 -1.03
C VAL A 178 -7.92 5.52 -1.77
N ILE A 179 -8.17 5.61 -3.06
CA ILE A 179 -8.52 4.44 -3.88
C ILE A 179 -7.30 4.03 -4.68
N ILE A 180 -6.80 2.83 -4.42
CA ILE A 180 -5.81 2.18 -5.27
C ILE A 180 -6.57 1.33 -6.27
N LYS A 181 -6.62 1.78 -7.52
CA LYS A 181 -7.24 1.05 -8.63
C LYS A 181 -6.30 1.09 -9.81
N GLN A 182 -5.65 -0.03 -10.03
CA GLN A 182 -4.68 -0.19 -11.08
C GLN A 182 -5.09 -1.34 -11.97
N THR A 183 -5.05 -1.15 -13.27
CA THR A 183 -5.30 -2.19 -14.25
C THR A 183 -4.02 -2.46 -15.04
N TYR A 184 -3.65 -3.72 -15.12
CA TYR A 184 -2.57 -4.23 -15.96
C TYR A 184 -3.14 -4.99 -17.14
N THR A 185 -2.67 -4.70 -18.32
CA THR A 185 -2.89 -5.54 -19.49
C THR A 185 -1.52 -5.93 -20.03
N VAL A 186 -1.21 -7.23 -19.97
CA VAL A 186 0.00 -7.79 -20.57
C VAL A 186 -0.41 -8.55 -21.82
N THR A 187 0.03 -8.07 -22.98
CA THR A 187 -0.17 -8.76 -24.23
C THR A 187 1.16 -9.39 -24.65
N LYS A 188 1.24 -10.71 -24.62
CA LYS A 188 2.38 -11.49 -25.14
C LYS A 188 2.08 -11.91 -26.57
N ASN A 189 2.83 -11.39 -27.52
CA ASN A 189 2.79 -11.83 -28.91
C ASN A 189 4.03 -12.68 -29.18
N THR A 190 3.85 -13.98 -29.32
CA THR A 190 4.94 -14.90 -29.65
C THR A 190 4.89 -15.23 -31.13
N THR A 191 5.94 -14.88 -31.86
CA THR A 191 6.14 -15.24 -33.27
C THR A 191 7.15 -16.38 -33.32
N VAL A 192 6.72 -17.50 -33.89
CA VAL A 192 7.56 -18.68 -34.10
C VAL A 192 7.84 -18.79 -35.60
N ILE A 193 9.12 -18.72 -35.99
CA ILE A 193 9.58 -18.91 -37.34
C ILE A 193 10.07 -20.35 -37.51
N LYS A 194 9.56 -21.05 -38.49
CA LYS A 194 9.93 -22.43 -38.81
C LYS A 194 10.60 -22.50 -40.18
N ASP A 195 11.53 -23.44 -40.33
CA ASP A 195 12.11 -23.77 -41.62
C ASP A 195 11.13 -24.59 -42.52
N GLU A 196 11.56 -24.91 -43.76
CA GLU A 196 10.77 -25.69 -44.70
C GLU A 196 10.46 -27.13 -44.20
N ASN A 197 11.21 -27.62 -43.24
CA ASN A 197 11.03 -28.93 -42.62
C ASN A 197 10.17 -28.88 -41.34
N GLY A 198 9.68 -27.68 -40.97
CA GLY A 198 8.84 -27.46 -39.81
C GLY A 198 9.61 -27.28 -38.49
N ASN A 199 10.95 -27.23 -38.54
CA ASN A 199 11.76 -26.97 -37.32
C ASN A 199 11.70 -25.51 -36.94
N VAL A 200 11.62 -25.22 -35.66
CA VAL A 200 11.65 -23.85 -35.12
C VAL A 200 13.06 -23.26 -35.27
N THR A 201 13.17 -22.22 -36.08
CA THR A 201 14.45 -21.51 -36.32
C THR A 201 14.59 -20.25 -35.44
N SER A 202 13.45 -19.66 -35.05
CA SER A 202 13.44 -18.50 -34.16
C SER A 202 12.12 -18.40 -33.40
N THR A 203 12.19 -17.95 -32.15
CA THR A 203 11.03 -17.59 -31.36
C THR A 203 11.25 -16.19 -30.82
N THR A 204 10.38 -15.26 -31.19
CA THR A 204 10.41 -13.88 -30.70
C THR A 204 9.14 -13.63 -29.90
N THR A 205 9.28 -13.26 -28.63
CA THR A 205 8.15 -12.85 -27.80
C THR A 205 8.21 -11.35 -27.57
N VAL A 206 7.20 -10.63 -28.02
CA VAL A 206 7.00 -9.21 -27.73
C VAL A 206 5.99 -9.10 -26.60
N VAL A 207 6.42 -8.50 -25.51
CA VAL A 207 5.57 -8.22 -24.34
C VAL A 207 5.20 -6.75 -24.39
N ASN A 208 3.92 -6.46 -24.57
CA ASN A 208 3.37 -5.10 -24.45
C ASN A 208 2.63 -5.00 -23.12
N GLU A 209 3.11 -4.12 -22.26
CA GLU A 209 2.50 -3.84 -20.98
C GLU A 209 1.79 -2.48 -21.04
N THR A 210 0.50 -2.48 -20.72
CA THR A 210 -0.27 -1.25 -20.55
C THR A 210 -0.62 -1.09 -19.08
N PHE A 211 -0.19 0.03 -18.51
CA PHE A 211 -0.40 0.41 -17.13
C PHE A 211 -1.36 1.59 -17.06
N THR A 212 -2.49 1.44 -16.39
CA THR A 212 -3.48 2.50 -16.25
C THR A 212 -3.88 2.68 -14.78
N GLY A 213 -3.77 3.91 -14.29
CA GLY A 213 -4.13 4.30 -12.91
C GLY A 213 -2.93 4.80 -12.09
N GLY A 214 -3.21 5.53 -11.04
CA GLY A 214 -2.20 6.17 -10.18
C GLY A 214 -1.69 7.50 -10.73
N ASP A 215 -0.74 8.08 -10.03
CA ASP A 215 -0.03 9.27 -10.47
C ASP A 215 0.87 8.92 -11.67
N ALA A 216 0.65 9.56 -12.81
CA ALA A 216 1.40 9.28 -14.04
C ALA A 216 2.92 9.51 -13.89
N ALA A 217 3.34 10.38 -12.95
CA ALA A 217 4.74 10.67 -12.68
C ALA A 217 5.41 9.61 -11.80
N ASN A 218 4.62 8.92 -10.95
CA ASN A 218 5.07 7.92 -9.98
C ASN A 218 4.20 6.67 -10.07
N ALA A 219 4.26 5.99 -11.22
CA ALA A 219 3.45 4.80 -11.49
C ALA A 219 3.45 3.82 -10.29
N GLY A 220 2.28 3.66 -9.67
CA GLY A 220 2.08 2.82 -8.48
C GLY A 220 2.05 3.57 -7.15
N THR A 221 2.35 4.87 -7.12
CA THR A 221 2.23 5.73 -5.94
C THR A 221 0.97 6.58 -6.03
N TYR A 222 0.21 6.64 -4.94
CA TYR A 222 -1.01 7.42 -4.81
C TYR A 222 -0.78 8.53 -3.80
N SER A 223 -0.65 9.77 -4.29
CA SER A 223 -0.38 10.92 -3.43
C SER A 223 -1.66 11.56 -2.92
N VAL A 224 -1.69 11.90 -1.63
CA VAL A 224 -2.80 12.61 -1.00
C VAL A 224 -2.27 13.75 -0.11
N THR A 225 -2.82 14.93 -0.28
CA THR A 225 -2.56 16.05 0.62
C THR A 225 -3.72 16.20 1.59
N ILE A 226 -3.40 16.23 2.88
CA ILE A 226 -4.37 16.29 3.97
C ILE A 226 -4.15 17.58 4.76
N GLU A 227 -5.19 18.40 4.85
CA GLU A 227 -5.17 19.67 5.56
C GLU A 227 -5.68 19.52 7.00
N ASN A 228 -5.01 20.16 7.96
CA ASN A 228 -5.59 20.44 9.27
C ASN A 228 -5.69 21.93 9.49
N ARG A 229 -6.70 22.34 10.24
CA ARG A 229 -6.91 23.75 10.62
C ARG A 229 -6.87 23.87 12.12
N LYS A 230 -6.33 24.99 12.58
CA LYS A 230 -6.32 25.31 14.02
C LYS A 230 -7.76 25.52 14.48
N GLY A 231 -8.04 25.03 15.68
CA GLY A 231 -9.27 25.32 16.38
C GLY A 231 -9.45 26.81 16.60
N PHE A 232 -10.69 27.27 16.64
CA PHE A 232 -10.99 28.63 17.05
C PHE A 232 -10.61 28.75 18.53
N THR A 233 -9.52 29.44 18.82
CA THR A 233 -9.24 29.86 20.20
C THR A 233 -10.17 31.03 20.51
N LEU A 234 -11.15 30.78 21.37
CA LEU A 234 -11.90 31.89 21.94
C LEU A 234 -10.86 32.85 22.54
N PRO A 235 -10.96 34.15 22.27
CA PRO A 235 -10.13 35.12 22.97
C PRO A 235 -10.22 34.83 24.47
N LYS A 236 -9.09 34.76 25.16
CA LYS A 236 -9.07 34.71 26.63
C LYS A 236 -9.74 36.00 27.12
N THR A 237 -11.05 35.96 27.27
CA THR A 237 -11.83 37.09 27.84
C THR A 237 -11.63 37.19 29.37
N GLY A 238 -10.64 36.46 29.91
CA GLY A 238 -10.50 36.29 31.34
C GLY A 238 -9.79 37.38 32.12
N ASP A 239 -8.87 38.15 31.52
CA ASP A 239 -8.04 39.04 32.37
C ASP A 239 -8.47 40.53 32.32
N ILE A 240 -8.80 41.06 31.17
CA ILE A 240 -9.14 42.50 31.09
C ILE A 240 -10.66 42.70 30.95
N GLY A 241 -11.33 41.81 30.20
CA GLY A 241 -12.78 41.93 29.96
C GLY A 241 -13.59 41.73 31.24
N THR A 242 -13.27 40.73 32.04
CA THR A 242 -13.98 40.48 33.33
C THR A 242 -13.77 41.61 34.31
N ALA A 243 -12.55 42.17 34.38
CA ALA A 243 -12.25 43.30 35.26
C ALA A 243 -13.02 44.57 34.78
N MET A 244 -13.12 44.82 33.49
CA MET A 244 -13.90 45.93 32.95
C MET A 244 -15.40 45.82 33.25
N PHE A 245 -15.97 44.62 33.06
CA PHE A 245 -17.38 44.36 33.40
C PHE A 245 -17.66 44.49 34.89
N LEU A 246 -16.73 44.07 35.75
CA LEU A 246 -16.83 44.26 37.21
C LEU A 246 -16.79 45.73 37.57
N ILE A 247 -15.86 46.53 36.99
CA ILE A 247 -15.72 47.96 37.32
C ILE A 247 -16.97 48.70 36.82
N ILE A 248 -17.44 48.46 35.61
CA ILE A 248 -18.64 49.10 35.08
C ILE A 248 -19.88 48.69 35.83
N GLY A 249 -20.04 47.40 36.12
CA GLY A 249 -21.20 46.86 36.84
C GLY A 249 -21.27 47.37 38.29
N ILE A 250 -20.19 47.27 39.06
CA ILE A 250 -20.13 47.76 40.42
C ILE A 250 -20.23 49.31 40.48
N GLY A 251 -19.51 49.98 39.61
CA GLY A 251 -19.57 51.45 39.48
C GLY A 251 -20.96 51.96 39.15
N GLY A 252 -21.66 51.27 38.22
CA GLY A 252 -23.06 51.58 37.85
C GLY A 252 -24.03 51.37 39.02
N MET A 253 -23.87 50.30 39.78
CA MET A 253 -24.69 50.05 40.99
C MET A 253 -24.45 51.09 42.07
N LEU A 254 -23.22 51.48 42.35
CA LEU A 254 -22.89 52.51 43.32
C LEU A 254 -23.42 53.85 42.93
N ALA A 255 -23.35 54.21 41.64
CA ALA A 255 -23.95 55.45 41.11
C ALA A 255 -25.46 55.47 41.25
N ALA A 256 -26.15 54.38 40.94
CA ALA A 256 -27.59 54.26 41.10
C ALA A 256 -28.03 54.39 42.55
N VAL A 257 -27.32 53.73 43.48
CA VAL A 257 -27.57 53.83 44.93
C VAL A 257 -27.33 55.29 45.40
N TYR A 258 -26.26 55.94 44.97
CA TYR A 258 -25.97 57.30 45.31
C TYR A 258 -27.08 58.28 44.79
N ILE A 259 -27.56 58.13 43.58
CA ILE A 259 -28.64 58.92 43.02
C ILE A 259 -29.94 58.73 43.81
N MET A 260 -30.24 57.48 44.18
CA MET A 260 -31.44 57.11 44.99
C MET A 260 -31.40 57.72 46.37
N LEU A 261 -30.24 57.69 47.06
CA LEU A 261 -30.07 58.28 48.36
C LEU A 261 -30.11 59.83 48.35
N ARG A 262 -29.61 60.42 47.28
CA ARG A 262 -29.66 61.89 47.09
C ARG A 262 -31.05 62.40 46.74
N GLY A 263 -31.86 61.61 46.03
CA GLY A 263 -33.25 61.90 45.73
C GLY A 263 -34.12 61.91 47.01
N ARG A 264 -33.83 61.02 47.96
CA ARG A 264 -34.56 60.92 49.25
C ARG A 264 -34.32 62.09 50.20
N LYS A 265 -33.22 62.85 50.04
CA LYS A 265 -32.95 64.05 50.85
C LYS A 265 -33.57 65.30 50.32
N ARG A 266 -34.29 65.29 49.22
CA ARG A 266 -34.95 66.47 48.58
C ARG A 266 -36.47 66.33 48.55
N ALA A 267 -37.04 65.29 49.13
CA ALA A 267 -38.47 65.13 49.47
C ALA A 267 -38.64 65.25 51.04
#